data_928481f13eb81980d624afec87bae4ae
#
_entry.id   928481f13eb81980d624afec87bae4ae
#
_cell.length_a   1.000
_cell.length_b   1.000
_cell.length_c   1.000
_cell.angle_alpha   90.00
_cell.angle_beta   90.00
_cell.angle_gamma   90.00
#
_symmetry.space_group_name_H-M   'P 1'
#
loop_
_entity.id
_entity.type
_entity.pdbx_description
1 polymer ?
#
loop_
_entity_poly.entity_id
_entity_poly.type
_entity_poly.pdbx_seq_one_letter_code
_entity_poly.pdbx_strand_id
1 'polypeptide(L)'
;MELSFRHAHEEVRMDLKGRNFLTLLDFSPEEINSLLDLAARLKAEKKAGVPHKIHAGKNIALIFEKTSTRTRCSFEVAASDLGMHPVYLDPHASQIGKKESIADTARVLGRMFDGIEYRGFGQERVEALAKYAGVPVWNGLTNEFHPTQILADFLTIREHFDSLKKRKLVYMGDARYNMGNSLMVGCAKMGLQFVACAPEKYFPDPKLIARCEAIAAETGATLSFESDPMKAVTGADVIYSDIWVSMGEPESVWAERIHDLLPYRVTQSLMDTAGEQCRFMHCLPSYHDLETENGREIYEKFGLTCMEVTDEVFEGSQSIVFDEAENRMHTIKAVMAATL
;
A
#
# COMPACT_ATOMS: atom_id res chain seq x y z
N MET A 1 -13.15 33.04 34.67
CA MET A 1 -13.10 31.60 35.00
C MET A 1 -12.53 30.91 33.75
N GLU A 2 -11.19 31.01 33.63
CA GLU A 2 -10.43 30.43 32.51
C GLU A 2 -10.16 28.97 32.81
N LEU A 3 -10.80 28.05 32.09
CA LEU A 3 -10.53 26.63 32.16
C LEU A 3 -9.36 26.32 31.22
N SER A 4 -8.25 26.03 31.86
CA SER A 4 -7.00 25.53 31.35
C SER A 4 -7.21 24.22 30.54
N PHE A 5 -7.14 24.30 29.20
CA PHE A 5 -6.88 23.14 28.32
C PHE A 5 -5.39 23.07 28.01
N ARG A 6 -4.59 22.68 28.99
CA ARG A 6 -3.22 22.25 28.80
C ARG A 6 -3.12 20.78 29.19
N HIS A 7 -3.50 19.88 28.28
CA HIS A 7 -2.89 18.55 28.21
C HIS A 7 -2.13 18.50 26.87
N ALA A 8 -0.94 19.10 26.91
CA ALA A 8 0.06 18.85 25.89
C ALA A 8 0.53 17.41 26.08
N HIS A 9 0.05 16.49 25.26
CA HIS A 9 0.86 15.35 24.90
C HIS A 9 2.09 15.94 24.21
N GLU A 10 3.27 15.85 24.82
CA GLU A 10 4.54 15.99 24.14
C GLU A 10 4.54 14.90 23.07
N GLU A 11 4.10 15.25 21.85
CA GLU A 11 4.36 14.46 20.66
C GLU A 11 5.89 14.35 20.57
N VAL A 12 6.43 13.17 20.81
CA VAL A 12 7.79 12.83 20.43
C VAL A 12 7.83 13.00 18.92
N ARG A 13 8.21 14.19 18.46
CA ARG A 13 8.41 14.47 17.04
C ARG A 13 9.60 13.63 16.59
N MET A 14 9.31 12.48 16.00
CA MET A 14 10.34 11.67 15.36
C MET A 14 10.88 12.46 14.16
N ASP A 15 12.18 12.68 14.15
CA ASP A 15 12.84 13.38 13.05
C ASP A 15 13.07 12.41 11.90
N LEU A 16 12.15 12.40 10.94
CA LEU A 16 12.24 11.62 9.70
C LEU A 16 12.83 12.43 8.54
N LYS A 17 13.25 13.67 8.79
CA LYS A 17 13.76 14.55 7.75
C LYS A 17 14.96 13.94 7.02
N GLY A 18 14.92 13.97 5.70
CA GLY A 18 15.94 13.39 4.84
C GLY A 18 15.84 11.86 4.66
N ARG A 19 14.91 11.19 5.35
CA ARG A 19 14.73 9.73 5.25
C ARG A 19 14.07 9.35 3.93
N ASN A 20 14.54 8.25 3.35
CA ASN A 20 13.84 7.56 2.27
C ASN A 20 12.67 6.74 2.81
N PHE A 21 11.65 6.49 1.97
CA PHE A 21 10.52 5.63 2.31
C PHE A 21 10.41 4.49 1.29
N LEU A 22 11.24 3.45 1.45
CA LEU A 22 11.38 2.37 0.47
C LEU A 22 10.59 1.12 0.85
N THR A 23 10.57 0.79 2.13
CA THR A 23 9.84 -0.34 2.72
C THR A 23 9.55 -0.06 4.19
N LEU A 24 8.48 -0.63 4.76
CA LEU A 24 8.20 -0.54 6.20
C LEU A 24 9.21 -1.29 7.07
N LEU A 25 10.06 -2.13 6.50
CA LEU A 25 11.17 -2.76 7.22
C LEU A 25 12.14 -1.72 7.80
N ASP A 26 12.25 -0.55 7.16
CA ASP A 26 13.20 0.52 7.51
C ASP A 26 12.68 1.42 8.65
N PHE A 27 11.46 1.21 9.10
CA PHE A 27 10.79 2.03 10.11
C PHE A 27 10.47 1.25 11.37
N SER A 28 10.53 1.94 12.53
CA SER A 28 10.05 1.38 13.78
C SER A 28 8.52 1.43 13.87
N PRO A 29 7.89 0.65 14.76
CA PRO A 29 6.45 0.76 15.02
C PRO A 29 6.01 2.18 15.43
N GLU A 30 6.84 2.88 16.20
CA GLU A 30 6.58 4.26 16.66
C GLU A 30 6.64 5.23 15.49
N GLU A 31 7.62 5.07 14.57
CA GLU A 31 7.73 5.89 13.35
C GLU A 31 6.51 5.70 12.44
N ILE A 32 6.07 4.45 12.26
CA ILE A 32 4.86 4.14 11.49
C ILE A 32 3.62 4.77 12.14
N ASN A 33 3.45 4.65 13.47
CA ASN A 33 2.35 5.28 14.18
C ASN A 33 2.37 6.80 14.03
N SER A 34 3.55 7.45 14.14
CA SER A 34 3.70 8.90 13.95
C SER A 34 3.28 9.34 12.54
N LEU A 35 3.60 8.56 11.51
CA LEU A 35 3.14 8.83 10.14
C LEU A 35 1.61 8.68 10.00
N LEU A 36 1.01 7.68 10.64
CA LEU A 36 -0.44 7.49 10.64
C LEU A 36 -1.18 8.61 11.39
N ASP A 37 -0.64 9.07 12.52
CA ASP A 37 -1.21 10.18 13.30
C ASP A 37 -1.11 11.48 12.52
N LEU A 38 0.03 11.73 11.86
CA LEU A 38 0.19 12.88 10.97
C LEU A 38 -0.79 12.81 9.79
N ALA A 39 -0.98 11.64 9.18
CA ALA A 39 -1.93 11.45 8.08
C ALA A 39 -3.37 11.75 8.52
N ALA A 40 -3.79 11.23 9.67
CA ALA A 40 -5.12 11.49 10.24
C ALA A 40 -5.34 12.99 10.51
N ARG A 41 -4.35 13.68 11.07
CA ARG A 41 -4.39 15.13 11.28
C ARG A 41 -4.52 15.90 9.97
N LEU A 42 -3.65 15.63 8.99
CA LEU A 42 -3.67 16.30 7.68
C LEU A 42 -4.96 16.00 6.89
N LYS A 43 -5.55 14.81 7.08
CA LYS A 43 -6.89 14.47 6.55
C LYS A 43 -7.96 15.35 7.17
N ALA A 44 -7.98 15.47 8.49
CA ALA A 44 -8.94 16.32 9.21
C ALA A 44 -8.79 17.80 8.83
N GLU A 45 -7.57 18.32 8.76
CA GLU A 45 -7.29 19.70 8.31
C GLU A 45 -7.82 19.94 6.89
N LYS A 46 -7.56 19.03 5.94
CA LYS A 46 -8.07 19.14 4.57
C LYS A 46 -9.59 19.14 4.53
N LYS A 47 -10.25 18.24 5.26
CA LYS A 47 -11.73 18.21 5.37
C LYS A 47 -12.32 19.47 5.99
N ALA A 48 -11.59 20.11 6.90
CA ALA A 48 -11.97 21.39 7.51
C ALA A 48 -11.60 22.64 6.67
N GLY A 49 -10.98 22.46 5.50
CA GLY A 49 -10.53 23.56 4.63
C GLY A 49 -9.34 24.34 5.20
N VAL A 50 -8.59 23.78 6.15
CA VAL A 50 -7.40 24.40 6.74
C VAL A 50 -6.19 24.19 5.80
N PRO A 51 -5.58 25.28 5.26
CA PRO A 51 -4.38 25.16 4.42
C PRO A 51 -3.16 24.70 5.21
N HIS A 52 -2.35 23.82 4.62
CA HIS A 52 -1.10 23.36 5.24
C HIS A 52 0.09 23.32 4.24
N LYS A 53 0.36 24.47 3.59
CA LYS A 53 1.46 24.63 2.61
C LYS A 53 2.84 24.68 3.26
N ILE A 54 3.18 23.64 4.04
CA ILE A 54 4.41 23.58 4.86
C ILE A 54 5.69 23.40 4.04
N HIS A 55 5.59 23.00 2.77
CA HIS A 55 6.70 22.84 1.84
C HIS A 55 6.56 23.72 0.60
N ALA A 56 6.02 24.94 0.79
CA ALA A 56 5.83 25.88 -0.31
C ALA A 56 7.14 26.16 -1.07
N GLY A 57 7.08 26.07 -2.41
CA GLY A 57 8.19 26.33 -3.31
C GLY A 57 9.11 25.14 -3.58
N LYS A 58 8.93 23.99 -2.92
CA LYS A 58 9.65 22.76 -3.22
C LYS A 58 9.14 22.10 -4.49
N ASN A 59 10.01 21.35 -5.16
CA ASN A 59 9.69 20.60 -6.37
C ASN A 59 9.98 19.13 -6.16
N ILE A 60 9.10 18.24 -6.64
CA ILE A 60 9.29 16.79 -6.56
C ILE A 60 9.17 16.15 -7.95
N ALA A 61 10.00 15.13 -8.20
CA ALA A 61 9.91 14.31 -9.40
C ALA A 61 9.04 13.08 -9.15
N LEU A 62 8.14 12.76 -10.09
CA LEU A 62 7.30 11.57 -10.07
C LEU A 62 7.70 10.66 -11.24
N ILE A 63 8.42 9.59 -10.96
CA ILE A 63 8.96 8.64 -11.95
C ILE A 63 8.04 7.41 -12.01
N PHE A 64 7.40 7.21 -13.16
CA PHE A 64 6.51 6.07 -13.37
C PHE A 64 7.03 5.17 -14.50
N GLU A 65 7.56 4.00 -14.21
CA GLU A 65 7.82 2.94 -15.19
C GLU A 65 6.61 2.01 -15.35
N LYS A 66 5.72 1.96 -14.36
CA LYS A 66 4.39 1.34 -14.40
C LYS A 66 3.32 2.40 -14.24
N THR A 67 2.33 2.41 -15.13
CA THR A 67 1.21 3.36 -15.07
C THR A 67 0.39 3.20 -13.78
N SER A 68 -0.17 4.29 -13.29
CA SER A 68 -1.08 4.29 -12.14
C SER A 68 -1.86 5.59 -12.05
N THR A 69 -3.18 5.50 -12.06
CA THR A 69 -4.05 6.66 -11.80
C THR A 69 -3.98 7.07 -10.34
N ARG A 70 -4.21 6.13 -9.42
CA ARG A 70 -4.31 6.41 -7.97
C ARG A 70 -3.02 6.94 -7.37
N THR A 71 -1.89 6.26 -7.60
CA THR A 71 -0.59 6.71 -7.05
C THR A 71 -0.22 8.08 -7.59
N ARG A 72 -0.38 8.30 -8.89
CA ARG A 72 -0.11 9.59 -9.52
C ARG A 72 -0.96 10.70 -8.92
N CYS A 73 -2.28 10.54 -8.93
CA CYS A 73 -3.19 11.54 -8.37
C CYS A 73 -2.92 11.79 -6.88
N SER A 74 -2.61 10.74 -6.10
CA SER A 74 -2.30 10.88 -4.68
C SER A 74 -1.07 11.73 -4.45
N PHE A 75 0.03 11.50 -5.17
CA PHE A 75 1.24 12.32 -5.06
C PHE A 75 1.04 13.75 -5.56
N GLU A 76 0.39 13.93 -6.73
CA GLU A 76 0.15 15.26 -7.30
C GLU A 76 -0.74 16.13 -6.38
N VAL A 77 -1.84 15.57 -5.88
CA VAL A 77 -2.75 16.30 -4.98
C VAL A 77 -2.10 16.55 -3.62
N ALA A 78 -1.43 15.55 -3.04
CA ALA A 78 -0.72 15.71 -1.78
C ALA A 78 0.40 16.76 -1.86
N ALA A 79 1.18 16.78 -2.96
CA ALA A 79 2.19 17.80 -3.21
C ALA A 79 1.58 19.19 -3.31
N SER A 80 0.48 19.34 -4.06
CA SER A 80 -0.24 20.62 -4.19
C SER A 80 -0.77 21.12 -2.85
N ASP A 81 -1.33 20.24 -2.03
CA ASP A 81 -1.80 20.58 -0.67
C ASP A 81 -0.65 21.10 0.21
N LEU A 82 0.54 20.50 0.10
CA LEU A 82 1.74 20.91 0.83
C LEU A 82 2.44 22.16 0.23
N GLY A 83 1.95 22.66 -0.90
CA GLY A 83 2.51 23.84 -1.59
C GLY A 83 3.69 23.52 -2.50
N MET A 84 3.91 22.26 -2.83
CA MET A 84 4.96 21.78 -3.73
C MET A 84 4.49 21.76 -5.19
N HIS A 85 5.46 21.71 -6.11
CA HIS A 85 5.22 21.49 -7.53
C HIS A 85 5.65 20.07 -7.94
N PRO A 86 4.74 19.16 -8.30
CA PRO A 86 5.07 17.85 -8.82
C PRO A 86 5.37 17.91 -10.32
N VAL A 87 6.40 17.21 -10.75
CA VAL A 87 6.77 17.03 -12.16
C VAL A 87 6.67 15.54 -12.51
N TYR A 88 5.71 15.21 -13.35
CA TYR A 88 5.54 13.85 -13.84
C TYR A 88 6.51 13.52 -14.97
N LEU A 89 7.26 12.44 -14.78
CA LEU A 89 8.23 11.93 -15.77
C LEU A 89 7.65 10.66 -16.43
N ASP A 90 7.15 10.83 -17.64
CA ASP A 90 6.58 9.74 -18.42
C ASP A 90 7.65 8.70 -18.80
N PRO A 91 7.42 7.40 -18.60
CA PRO A 91 8.38 6.35 -18.92
C PRO A 91 8.73 6.27 -20.40
N HIS A 92 7.82 6.69 -21.30
CA HIS A 92 8.07 6.69 -22.73
C HIS A 92 8.86 7.92 -23.19
N ALA A 93 8.75 9.03 -22.47
CA ALA A 93 9.50 10.26 -22.71
C ALA A 93 10.84 10.33 -21.93
N SER A 94 11.08 9.42 -21.00
CA SER A 94 12.29 9.39 -20.15
C SER A 94 13.41 8.53 -20.76
N GLN A 95 14.65 8.91 -20.47
CA GLN A 95 15.86 8.18 -20.86
C GLN A 95 16.34 7.20 -19.77
N ILE A 96 15.65 7.16 -18.62
CA ILE A 96 15.99 6.37 -17.42
C ILE A 96 16.12 4.88 -17.78
N GLY A 97 17.28 4.31 -17.47
CA GLY A 97 17.56 2.90 -17.72
C GLY A 97 17.70 2.50 -19.21
N LYS A 98 17.62 3.45 -20.14
CA LYS A 98 17.80 3.23 -21.59
C LYS A 98 19.13 3.80 -22.09
N LYS A 99 19.28 5.11 -22.05
CA LYS A 99 20.49 5.82 -22.45
C LYS A 99 21.28 6.38 -21.27
N GLU A 100 20.67 6.44 -20.09
CA GLU A 100 21.25 6.95 -18.87
C GLU A 100 21.10 5.91 -17.75
N SER A 101 22.14 5.74 -16.94
CA SER A 101 22.08 4.84 -15.79
C SER A 101 21.15 5.39 -14.71
N ILE A 102 20.56 4.51 -13.90
CA ILE A 102 19.72 4.92 -12.76
C ILE A 102 20.51 5.81 -11.80
N ALA A 103 21.79 5.51 -11.58
CA ALA A 103 22.68 6.29 -10.71
C ALA A 103 22.91 7.70 -11.23
N ASP A 104 23.10 7.88 -12.54
CA ASP A 104 23.32 9.21 -13.13
C ASP A 104 22.01 10.02 -13.15
N THR A 105 20.90 9.39 -13.53
CA THR A 105 19.57 9.99 -13.40
C THR A 105 19.30 10.46 -11.97
N ALA A 106 19.59 9.61 -10.96
CA ALA A 106 19.40 9.96 -9.55
C ALA A 106 20.21 11.20 -9.16
N ARG A 107 21.49 11.28 -9.56
CA ARG A 107 22.37 12.43 -9.29
C ARG A 107 21.86 13.71 -9.95
N VAL A 108 21.35 13.62 -11.17
CA VAL A 108 20.79 14.77 -11.90
C VAL A 108 19.50 15.24 -11.22
N LEU A 109 18.55 14.32 -11.00
CA LEU A 109 17.25 14.67 -10.41
C LEU A 109 17.41 15.19 -8.98
N GLY A 110 18.31 14.60 -8.16
CA GLY A 110 18.57 15.05 -6.81
C GLY A 110 19.20 16.44 -6.71
N ARG A 111 19.68 17.03 -7.81
CA ARG A 111 20.12 18.43 -7.90
C ARG A 111 19.07 19.39 -8.40
N MET A 112 17.96 18.87 -8.93
CA MET A 112 16.86 19.66 -9.48
C MET A 112 15.65 19.65 -8.57
N PHE A 113 15.43 18.53 -7.85
CA PHE A 113 14.24 18.28 -7.05
C PHE A 113 14.58 18.10 -5.57
N ASP A 114 13.62 18.39 -4.71
CA ASP A 114 13.71 18.23 -3.26
C ASP A 114 13.36 16.80 -2.80
N GLY A 115 12.67 16.02 -3.65
CA GLY A 115 12.30 14.63 -3.39
C GLY A 115 11.91 13.92 -4.67
N ILE A 116 11.96 12.59 -4.66
CA ILE A 116 11.71 11.74 -5.83
C ILE A 116 10.76 10.61 -5.46
N GLU A 117 9.63 10.48 -6.16
CA GLU A 117 8.81 9.29 -6.15
C GLU A 117 9.23 8.35 -7.27
N TYR A 118 9.23 7.07 -7.00
CA TYR A 118 9.45 6.02 -7.99
C TYR A 118 8.38 4.95 -7.92
N ARG A 119 7.76 4.66 -9.05
CA ARG A 119 6.88 3.51 -9.25
C ARG A 119 7.34 2.70 -10.46
N GLY A 120 7.72 1.44 -10.22
CA GLY A 120 8.32 0.64 -11.31
C GLY A 120 8.38 -0.85 -11.01
N PHE A 121 9.49 -1.46 -11.42
CA PHE A 121 9.68 -2.90 -11.39
C PHE A 121 10.45 -3.37 -10.17
N GLY A 122 11.78 -3.52 -10.26
CA GLY A 122 12.58 -4.12 -9.20
C GLY A 122 12.90 -3.16 -8.05
N GLN A 123 12.96 -3.69 -6.84
CA GLN A 123 13.31 -2.94 -5.63
C GLN A 123 14.71 -2.34 -5.72
N GLU A 124 15.65 -3.02 -6.38
CA GLU A 124 17.01 -2.55 -6.60
C GLU A 124 17.08 -1.20 -7.32
N ARG A 125 16.07 -0.86 -8.13
CA ARG A 125 16.00 0.42 -8.85
C ARG A 125 15.71 1.58 -7.93
N VAL A 126 14.70 1.43 -7.06
CA VAL A 126 14.35 2.49 -6.10
C VAL A 126 15.45 2.63 -5.04
N GLU A 127 16.11 1.55 -4.66
CA GLU A 127 17.27 1.57 -3.76
C GLU A 127 18.46 2.28 -4.40
N ALA A 128 18.71 2.06 -5.69
CA ALA A 128 19.74 2.78 -6.43
C ALA A 128 19.42 4.28 -6.52
N LEU A 129 18.17 4.66 -6.80
CA LEU A 129 17.73 6.06 -6.74
C LEU A 129 18.00 6.66 -5.37
N ALA A 130 17.57 6.00 -4.29
CA ALA A 130 17.77 6.45 -2.91
C ALA A 130 19.25 6.61 -2.55
N LYS A 131 20.11 5.72 -3.04
CA LYS A 131 21.56 5.75 -2.77
C LYS A 131 22.26 6.96 -3.41
N TYR A 132 21.82 7.41 -4.57
CA TYR A 132 22.56 8.41 -5.36
C TYR A 132 21.86 9.76 -5.49
N ALA A 133 20.58 9.90 -5.13
CA ALA A 133 19.84 11.14 -5.31
C ALA A 133 20.27 12.25 -4.33
N GLY A 134 20.60 11.91 -3.09
CA GLY A 134 20.92 12.89 -2.05
C GLY A 134 19.70 13.68 -1.53
N VAL A 135 18.51 13.28 -1.93
CA VAL A 135 17.19 13.78 -1.47
C VAL A 135 16.30 12.60 -1.13
N PRO A 136 15.23 12.76 -0.33
CA PRO A 136 14.30 11.69 -0.03
C PRO A 136 13.73 11.02 -1.28
N VAL A 137 13.70 9.68 -1.26
CA VAL A 137 13.09 8.85 -2.31
C VAL A 137 11.96 8.05 -1.70
N TRP A 138 10.79 8.08 -2.36
CA TRP A 138 9.58 7.38 -1.93
C TRP A 138 9.20 6.28 -2.92
N ASN A 139 9.01 5.08 -2.39
CA ASN A 139 8.58 3.93 -3.16
C ASN A 139 7.05 3.96 -3.37
N GLY A 140 6.60 4.36 -4.55
CA GLY A 140 5.20 4.33 -4.96
C GLY A 140 4.69 2.92 -5.24
N LEU A 141 5.55 2.01 -5.69
CA LEU A 141 5.40 0.55 -5.84
C LEU A 141 6.62 -0.04 -6.54
N THR A 142 7.07 -1.19 -6.08
CA THR A 142 7.93 -2.12 -6.83
C THR A 142 7.27 -3.50 -6.94
N ASN A 143 7.93 -4.49 -7.55
CA ASN A 143 7.44 -5.87 -7.54
C ASN A 143 7.44 -6.47 -6.14
N GLU A 144 8.36 -6.03 -5.29
CA GLU A 144 8.59 -6.58 -3.96
C GLU A 144 7.82 -5.87 -2.86
N PHE A 145 7.65 -4.52 -2.96
CA PHE A 145 7.02 -3.73 -1.90
C PHE A 145 6.14 -2.58 -2.41
N HIS A 146 5.09 -2.28 -1.62
CA HIS A 146 4.19 -1.15 -1.81
C HIS A 146 3.91 -0.43 -0.47
N PRO A 147 4.91 0.18 0.17
CA PRO A 147 4.78 0.69 1.54
C PRO A 147 3.75 1.81 1.69
N THR A 148 3.54 2.63 0.65
CA THR A 148 2.53 3.70 0.66
C THR A 148 1.11 3.17 0.69
N GLN A 149 0.85 1.97 0.16
CA GLN A 149 -0.44 1.30 0.27
C GLN A 149 -0.69 0.88 1.71
N ILE A 150 0.29 0.23 2.35
CA ILE A 150 0.11 -0.32 3.69
C ILE A 150 -0.17 0.78 4.73
N LEU A 151 0.41 1.97 4.59
CA LEU A 151 0.04 3.10 5.44
C LEU A 151 -1.43 3.48 5.26
N ALA A 152 -1.94 3.47 4.04
CA ALA A 152 -3.35 3.77 3.77
C ALA A 152 -4.27 2.69 4.35
N ASP A 153 -3.89 1.42 4.17
CA ASP A 153 -4.61 0.28 4.73
C ASP A 153 -4.72 0.40 6.26
N PHE A 154 -3.61 0.71 6.92
CA PHE A 154 -3.58 0.85 8.37
C PHE A 154 -4.33 2.09 8.87
N LEU A 155 -4.29 3.21 8.16
CA LEU A 155 -5.12 4.36 8.49
C LEU A 155 -6.60 4.00 8.38
N THR A 156 -6.99 3.29 7.32
CA THR A 156 -8.37 2.85 7.10
C THR A 156 -8.83 1.87 8.18
N ILE A 157 -8.01 0.89 8.53
CA ILE A 157 -8.31 -0.04 9.62
C ILE A 157 -8.48 0.72 10.95
N ARG A 158 -7.63 1.70 11.24
CA ARG A 158 -7.76 2.55 12.45
C ARG A 158 -9.06 3.36 12.46
N GLU A 159 -9.51 3.84 11.32
CA GLU A 159 -10.77 4.60 11.20
C GLU A 159 -12.01 3.72 11.43
N HIS A 160 -11.94 2.43 11.11
CA HIS A 160 -13.06 1.49 11.27
C HIS A 160 -13.03 0.67 12.57
N PHE A 161 -11.86 0.50 13.18
CA PHE A 161 -11.67 -0.40 14.34
C PHE A 161 -10.98 0.25 15.54
N ASP A 162 -10.67 1.55 15.50
CA ASP A 162 -9.95 2.33 16.53
C ASP A 162 -8.53 1.87 16.83
N SER A 163 -8.13 0.64 16.51
CA SER A 163 -6.81 0.07 16.82
C SER A 163 -6.37 -0.95 15.79
N LEU A 164 -5.06 -1.01 15.52
CA LEU A 164 -4.43 -2.05 14.72
C LEU A 164 -4.08 -3.30 15.52
N LYS A 165 -3.74 -3.14 16.80
CA LYS A 165 -3.24 -4.25 17.63
C LYS A 165 -4.22 -5.41 17.70
N LYS A 166 -3.70 -6.62 17.45
CA LYS A 166 -4.44 -7.89 17.49
C LYS A 166 -5.54 -8.04 16.45
N ARG A 167 -5.73 -7.08 15.53
CA ARG A 167 -6.65 -7.27 14.41
C ARG A 167 -6.14 -8.39 13.52
N LYS A 168 -7.05 -9.24 13.10
CA LYS A 168 -6.75 -10.34 12.16
C LYS A 168 -7.00 -9.88 10.74
N LEU A 169 -5.92 -9.79 9.96
CA LEU A 169 -5.95 -9.48 8.54
C LEU A 169 -5.63 -10.74 7.74
N VAL A 170 -6.54 -11.14 6.88
CA VAL A 170 -6.39 -12.29 5.97
C VAL A 170 -6.18 -11.78 4.56
N TYR A 171 -5.02 -12.05 3.99
CA TYR A 171 -4.72 -11.77 2.60
C TYR A 171 -5.06 -12.97 1.72
N MET A 172 -5.99 -12.79 0.77
CA MET A 172 -6.51 -13.83 -0.11
C MET A 172 -5.89 -13.70 -1.50
N GLY A 173 -4.99 -14.62 -1.89
CA GLY A 173 -4.38 -14.64 -3.21
C GLY A 173 -2.86 -14.83 -3.20
N ASP A 174 -2.17 -14.43 -4.27
CA ASP A 174 -0.73 -14.61 -4.41
C ASP A 174 0.06 -13.68 -3.50
N ALA A 175 0.57 -14.20 -2.40
CA ALA A 175 1.29 -13.44 -1.38
C ALA A 175 2.80 -13.26 -1.65
N ARG A 176 3.32 -13.71 -2.81
CA ARG A 176 4.76 -13.64 -3.13
C ARG A 176 5.24 -12.25 -3.56
N TYR A 177 4.31 -11.35 -3.91
CA TYR A 177 4.59 -10.04 -4.50
C TYR A 177 4.33 -8.90 -3.52
N ASN A 178 4.36 -7.67 -4.05
CA ASN A 178 4.38 -6.45 -3.26
C ASN A 178 3.28 -6.33 -2.19
N MET A 179 2.03 -6.71 -2.48
CA MET A 179 0.95 -6.58 -1.49
C MET A 179 1.09 -7.61 -0.36
N GLY A 180 1.25 -8.90 -0.70
CA GLY A 180 1.45 -9.94 0.32
C GLY A 180 2.67 -9.68 1.19
N ASN A 181 3.81 -9.33 0.56
CA ASN A 181 5.04 -8.99 1.27
C ASN A 181 4.86 -7.77 2.19
N SER A 182 4.28 -6.68 1.66
CA SER A 182 4.16 -5.43 2.42
C SER A 182 3.15 -5.52 3.55
N LEU A 183 2.02 -6.22 3.36
CA LEU A 183 1.04 -6.49 4.41
C LEU A 183 1.66 -7.35 5.52
N MET A 184 2.39 -8.42 5.17
CA MET A 184 3.09 -9.25 6.14
C MET A 184 4.09 -8.43 6.98
N VAL A 185 4.93 -7.62 6.32
CA VAL A 185 5.87 -6.73 7.00
C VAL A 185 5.16 -5.73 7.91
N GLY A 186 4.14 -5.05 7.37
CA GLY A 186 3.37 -4.08 8.13
C GLY A 186 2.68 -4.69 9.34
N CYS A 187 2.02 -5.83 9.17
CA CYS A 187 1.36 -6.55 10.27
C CYS A 187 2.37 -6.99 11.34
N ALA A 188 3.54 -7.52 10.93
CA ALA A 188 4.62 -7.86 11.85
C ALA A 188 5.07 -6.65 12.67
N LYS A 189 5.24 -5.48 12.03
CA LYS A 189 5.64 -4.23 12.69
C LYS A 189 4.57 -3.71 13.67
N MET A 190 3.30 -3.79 13.30
CA MET A 190 2.21 -3.12 14.04
C MET A 190 1.45 -4.03 15.01
N GLY A 191 1.87 -5.28 15.20
CA GLY A 191 1.27 -6.19 16.17
C GLY A 191 -0.09 -6.75 15.73
N LEU A 192 -0.33 -6.90 14.43
CA LEU A 192 -1.53 -7.55 13.88
C LEU A 192 -1.32 -9.08 13.78
N GLN A 193 -2.43 -9.79 13.57
CA GLN A 193 -2.42 -11.19 13.16
C GLN A 193 -2.53 -11.22 11.64
N PHE A 194 -1.49 -11.65 10.95
CA PHE A 194 -1.48 -11.80 9.50
C PHE A 194 -1.69 -13.25 9.10
N VAL A 195 -2.58 -13.48 8.15
CA VAL A 195 -2.80 -14.78 7.52
C VAL A 195 -2.65 -14.62 6.01
N ALA A 196 -1.66 -15.29 5.41
CA ALA A 196 -1.63 -15.45 3.95
C ALA A 196 -2.46 -16.69 3.59
N CYS A 197 -3.54 -16.51 2.85
CA CYS A 197 -4.44 -17.56 2.42
C CYS A 197 -4.30 -17.83 0.93
N ALA A 198 -3.62 -18.92 0.58
CA ALA A 198 -3.32 -19.34 -0.80
C ALA A 198 -2.84 -20.80 -0.84
N PRO A 199 -2.71 -21.42 -2.02
CA PRO A 199 -1.88 -22.61 -2.18
C PRO A 199 -0.44 -22.34 -1.72
N GLU A 200 0.25 -23.32 -1.13
CA GLU A 200 1.61 -23.16 -0.55
C GLU A 200 2.62 -22.53 -1.53
N LYS A 201 2.51 -22.83 -2.82
CA LYS A 201 3.40 -22.25 -3.86
C LYS A 201 3.28 -20.74 -4.04
N TYR A 202 2.25 -20.12 -3.44
CA TYR A 202 1.97 -18.68 -3.46
C TYR A 202 2.23 -17.99 -2.11
N PHE A 203 2.82 -18.68 -1.15
CA PHE A 203 3.27 -18.06 0.09
C PHE A 203 4.52 -17.18 -0.13
N PRO A 204 4.75 -16.17 0.71
CA PRO A 204 5.91 -15.29 0.61
C PRO A 204 7.25 -16.03 0.67
N ASP A 205 8.32 -15.36 0.25
CA ASP A 205 9.68 -15.90 0.31
C ASP A 205 10.07 -16.27 1.77
N PRO A 206 10.61 -17.48 2.03
CA PRO A 206 10.96 -17.94 3.35
C PRO A 206 11.94 -17.04 4.12
N LYS A 207 12.83 -16.32 3.42
CA LYS A 207 13.76 -15.37 4.06
C LYS A 207 13.02 -14.15 4.58
N LEU A 208 12.02 -13.66 3.83
CA LEU A 208 11.19 -12.57 4.28
C LEU A 208 10.29 -13.00 5.44
N ILE A 209 9.71 -14.21 5.39
CA ILE A 209 8.94 -14.80 6.50
C ILE A 209 9.80 -14.80 7.77
N ALA A 210 10.99 -15.40 7.75
CA ALA A 210 11.87 -15.47 8.91
C ALA A 210 12.23 -14.09 9.49
N ARG A 211 12.43 -13.09 8.63
CA ARG A 211 12.65 -11.69 9.04
C ARG A 211 11.43 -11.10 9.73
N CYS A 212 10.24 -11.34 9.19
CA CYS A 212 8.98 -10.87 9.78
C CYS A 212 8.64 -11.60 11.09
N GLU A 213 8.94 -12.90 11.22
CA GLU A 213 8.77 -13.65 12.47
C GLU A 213 9.65 -13.09 13.59
N ALA A 214 10.89 -12.71 13.28
CA ALA A 214 11.75 -12.06 14.26
C ALA A 214 11.16 -10.72 14.75
N ILE A 215 10.61 -9.90 13.84
CA ILE A 215 9.92 -8.66 14.19
C ILE A 215 8.65 -8.95 15.00
N ALA A 216 7.87 -9.95 14.60
CA ALA A 216 6.63 -10.33 15.26
C ALA A 216 6.85 -10.78 16.73
N ALA A 217 7.97 -11.43 16.99
CA ALA A 217 8.35 -11.83 18.36
C ALA A 217 8.54 -10.61 19.29
N GLU A 218 8.96 -9.46 18.76
CA GLU A 218 9.14 -8.22 19.52
C GLU A 218 7.84 -7.43 19.68
N THR A 219 6.98 -7.43 18.64
CA THR A 219 5.78 -6.61 18.60
C THR A 219 4.52 -7.30 19.13
N GLY A 220 4.57 -8.62 19.27
CA GLY A 220 3.42 -9.46 19.62
C GLY A 220 2.48 -9.75 18.44
N ALA A 221 2.92 -9.53 17.21
CA ALA A 221 2.22 -9.97 16.01
C ALA A 221 2.25 -11.49 15.86
N THR A 222 1.36 -12.03 15.04
CA THR A 222 1.40 -13.43 14.63
C THR A 222 1.32 -13.55 13.12
N LEU A 223 2.09 -14.47 12.56
CA LEU A 223 2.08 -14.74 11.11
C LEU A 223 1.67 -16.19 10.91
N SER A 224 0.74 -16.44 10.00
CA SER A 224 0.29 -17.77 9.65
C SER A 224 0.00 -17.90 8.16
N PHE A 225 0.04 -19.14 7.69
CA PHE A 225 -0.10 -19.51 6.28
C PHE A 225 -1.13 -20.63 6.22
N GLU A 226 -2.24 -20.41 5.53
CA GLU A 226 -3.38 -21.32 5.52
C GLU A 226 -3.87 -21.54 4.08
N SER A 227 -4.08 -22.80 3.71
CA SER A 227 -4.58 -23.13 2.37
C SER A 227 -6.09 -23.40 2.33
N ASP A 228 -6.76 -23.42 3.48
CA ASP A 228 -8.21 -23.55 3.58
C ASP A 228 -8.85 -22.16 3.80
N PRO A 229 -9.56 -21.59 2.79
CA PRO A 229 -10.15 -20.26 2.89
C PRO A 229 -11.12 -20.10 4.08
N MET A 230 -11.93 -21.12 4.36
CA MET A 230 -12.94 -21.07 5.44
C MET A 230 -12.27 -20.99 6.81
N LYS A 231 -11.17 -21.73 7.02
CA LYS A 231 -10.38 -21.65 8.25
C LYS A 231 -9.66 -20.31 8.35
N ALA A 232 -9.07 -19.85 7.24
CA ALA A 232 -8.33 -18.59 7.23
C ALA A 232 -9.21 -17.41 7.68
N VAL A 233 -10.42 -17.28 7.14
CA VAL A 233 -11.30 -16.13 7.39
C VAL A 233 -12.04 -16.19 8.72
N THR A 234 -12.11 -17.36 9.39
CA THR A 234 -12.79 -17.48 10.69
C THR A 234 -12.23 -16.47 11.69
N GLY A 235 -13.10 -15.54 12.16
CA GLY A 235 -12.73 -14.48 13.10
C GLY A 235 -11.80 -13.40 12.51
N ALA A 236 -11.79 -13.22 11.20
CA ALA A 236 -11.07 -12.14 10.55
C ALA A 236 -11.76 -10.78 10.81
N ASP A 237 -10.97 -9.78 11.13
CA ASP A 237 -11.42 -8.37 11.15
C ASP A 237 -11.38 -7.78 9.74
N VAL A 238 -10.39 -8.19 8.93
CA VAL A 238 -10.19 -7.72 7.56
C VAL A 238 -9.91 -8.90 6.64
N ILE A 239 -10.62 -8.96 5.52
CA ILE A 239 -10.27 -9.78 4.36
C ILE A 239 -9.75 -8.83 3.28
N TYR A 240 -8.53 -9.08 2.83
CA TYR A 240 -7.83 -8.28 1.83
C TYR A 240 -7.57 -9.11 0.58
N SER A 241 -7.84 -8.56 -0.60
CA SER A 241 -7.47 -9.21 -1.87
C SER A 241 -6.77 -8.24 -2.81
N ASP A 242 -6.11 -8.79 -3.82
CA ASP A 242 -5.48 -8.06 -4.92
C ASP A 242 -5.70 -8.86 -6.21
N ILE A 243 -5.49 -8.22 -7.35
CA ILE A 243 -5.59 -8.89 -8.66
C ILE A 243 -4.65 -10.11 -8.71
N TRP A 244 -5.15 -11.20 -9.29
CA TRP A 244 -4.39 -12.46 -9.34
C TRP A 244 -3.23 -12.43 -10.33
N VAL A 245 -3.28 -11.55 -11.31
CA VAL A 245 -2.22 -11.39 -12.32
C VAL A 245 -1.80 -9.93 -12.37
N SER A 246 -0.55 -9.66 -12.04
CA SER A 246 0.00 -8.30 -12.00
C SER A 246 0.21 -7.72 -13.39
N MET A 247 0.16 -6.38 -13.49
CA MET A 247 0.50 -5.69 -14.72
C MET A 247 1.93 -6.04 -15.19
N GLY A 248 2.02 -6.51 -16.45
CA GLY A 248 3.30 -6.87 -17.08
C GLY A 248 3.64 -8.35 -16.99
N GLU A 249 2.82 -9.19 -16.33
CA GLU A 249 2.97 -10.64 -16.40
C GLU A 249 2.48 -11.19 -17.77
N PRO A 250 3.13 -12.24 -18.31
CA PRO A 250 2.72 -12.83 -19.59
C PRO A 250 1.32 -13.44 -19.55
N GLU A 251 0.59 -13.37 -20.65
CA GLU A 251 -0.75 -13.97 -20.75
C GLU A 251 -0.75 -15.49 -20.43
N SER A 252 0.36 -16.17 -20.68
CA SER A 252 0.51 -17.60 -20.40
C SER A 252 0.31 -17.99 -18.92
N VAL A 253 0.49 -17.07 -17.97
CA VAL A 253 0.30 -17.37 -16.55
C VAL A 253 -1.16 -17.24 -16.09
N TRP A 254 -2.05 -16.64 -16.90
CA TRP A 254 -3.43 -16.38 -16.50
C TRP A 254 -4.22 -17.65 -16.20
N ALA A 255 -4.15 -18.63 -17.09
CA ALA A 255 -4.91 -19.87 -16.93
C ALA A 255 -4.52 -20.64 -15.66
N GLU A 256 -3.21 -20.77 -15.39
CA GLU A 256 -2.70 -21.40 -14.17
C GLU A 256 -3.14 -20.60 -12.93
N ARG A 257 -2.97 -19.28 -12.95
CA ARG A 257 -3.28 -18.42 -11.83
C ARG A 257 -4.78 -18.45 -11.49
N ILE A 258 -5.65 -18.39 -12.51
CA ILE A 258 -7.10 -18.50 -12.36
C ILE A 258 -7.47 -19.87 -11.77
N HIS A 259 -6.94 -20.96 -12.34
CA HIS A 259 -7.21 -22.32 -11.84
C HIS A 259 -6.88 -22.46 -10.35
N ASP A 260 -5.71 -21.97 -9.95
CA ASP A 260 -5.21 -22.15 -8.59
C ASP A 260 -5.88 -21.24 -7.59
N LEU A 261 -6.21 -20.00 -7.98
CA LEU A 261 -6.71 -18.97 -7.07
C LEU A 261 -8.24 -18.85 -7.06
N LEU A 262 -8.94 -19.47 -8.01
CA LEU A 262 -10.42 -19.44 -8.03
C LEU A 262 -11.08 -19.91 -6.70
N PRO A 263 -10.55 -20.91 -5.97
CA PRO A 263 -11.05 -21.29 -4.65
C PRO A 263 -10.84 -20.20 -3.57
N TYR A 264 -9.99 -19.23 -3.83
CA TYR A 264 -9.63 -18.13 -2.92
C TYR A 264 -10.32 -16.81 -3.29
N ARG A 265 -11.26 -16.84 -4.22
CA ARG A 265 -12.12 -15.68 -4.53
C ARG A 265 -12.90 -15.27 -3.29
N VAL A 266 -12.85 -13.97 -2.95
CA VAL A 266 -13.65 -13.44 -1.84
C VAL A 266 -15.11 -13.40 -2.26
N THR A 267 -15.94 -14.17 -1.55
CA THR A 267 -17.38 -14.30 -1.78
C THR A 267 -18.14 -13.91 -0.53
N GLN A 268 -19.45 -13.66 -0.66
CA GLN A 268 -20.32 -13.36 0.51
C GLN A 268 -20.25 -14.48 1.57
N SER A 269 -20.16 -15.74 1.17
CA SER A 269 -20.03 -16.87 2.11
C SER A 269 -18.74 -16.79 2.97
N LEU A 270 -17.63 -16.28 2.42
CA LEU A 270 -16.41 -16.04 3.20
C LEU A 270 -16.57 -14.86 4.14
N MET A 271 -17.23 -13.78 3.69
CA MET A 271 -17.55 -12.62 4.54
C MET A 271 -18.47 -13.01 5.70
N ASP A 272 -19.51 -13.81 5.44
CA ASP A 272 -20.43 -14.31 6.45
C ASP A 272 -19.72 -15.20 7.49
N THR A 273 -18.75 -16.02 7.04
CA THR A 273 -17.92 -16.85 7.93
C THR A 273 -17.00 -16.01 8.82
N ALA A 274 -16.47 -14.91 8.30
CA ALA A 274 -15.69 -13.97 9.08
C ALA A 274 -16.54 -13.17 10.08
N GLY A 275 -17.80 -12.88 9.73
CA GLY A 275 -18.79 -12.21 10.56
C GLY A 275 -19.11 -10.77 10.14
N GLU A 276 -20.19 -10.22 10.68
CA GLU A 276 -20.72 -8.90 10.30
C GLU A 276 -19.75 -7.73 10.50
N GLN A 277 -18.82 -7.86 11.44
CA GLN A 277 -17.84 -6.81 11.73
C GLN A 277 -16.65 -6.84 10.79
N CYS A 278 -16.47 -7.91 10.02
CA CYS A 278 -15.40 -8.01 9.05
C CYS A 278 -15.53 -6.94 7.95
N ARG A 279 -14.40 -6.40 7.51
CA ARG A 279 -14.34 -5.45 6.38
C ARG A 279 -13.55 -6.06 5.23
N PHE A 280 -14.03 -5.78 4.02
CA PHE A 280 -13.33 -6.10 2.78
C PHE A 280 -12.48 -4.92 2.33
N MET A 281 -11.23 -5.18 1.97
CA MET A 281 -10.26 -4.22 1.45
C MET A 281 -9.60 -4.71 0.18
N HIS A 282 -9.19 -3.77 -0.68
CA HIS A 282 -8.54 -4.05 -1.95
C HIS A 282 -7.79 -2.82 -2.47
N CYS A 283 -6.52 -2.97 -2.83
CA CYS A 283 -5.68 -1.85 -3.30
C CYS A 283 -6.11 -1.22 -4.63
N LEU A 284 -7.05 -1.84 -5.34
CA LEU A 284 -7.53 -1.45 -6.66
C LEU A 284 -6.40 -1.36 -7.74
N PRO A 285 -6.71 -1.67 -9.03
CA PRO A 285 -8.03 -1.99 -9.58
C PRO A 285 -8.49 -3.39 -9.17
N SER A 286 -9.79 -3.66 -9.28
CA SER A 286 -10.41 -4.97 -9.03
C SER A 286 -11.19 -5.43 -10.26
N TYR A 287 -11.22 -6.75 -10.48
CA TYR A 287 -12.02 -7.37 -11.54
C TYR A 287 -13.25 -8.05 -10.93
N HIS A 288 -14.18 -7.25 -10.40
CA HIS A 288 -15.39 -7.72 -9.75
C HIS A 288 -16.60 -7.79 -10.69
N ASP A 289 -16.54 -7.14 -11.88
CA ASP A 289 -17.62 -7.04 -12.87
C ASP A 289 -17.11 -7.08 -14.33
N LEU A 290 -17.99 -6.77 -15.29
CA LEU A 290 -17.73 -6.72 -16.72
C LEU A 290 -17.64 -5.30 -17.30
N GLU A 291 -17.62 -4.26 -16.46
CA GLU A 291 -17.63 -2.87 -16.91
C GLU A 291 -16.27 -2.41 -17.47
N THR A 292 -15.20 -3.16 -17.18
CA THR A 292 -13.86 -2.87 -17.70
C THR A 292 -13.57 -3.66 -18.99
N GLU A 293 -12.64 -3.15 -19.81
CA GLU A 293 -12.14 -3.87 -21.00
C GLU A 293 -11.54 -5.22 -20.61
N ASN A 294 -10.65 -5.23 -19.61
CA ASN A 294 -10.02 -6.45 -19.12
C ASN A 294 -11.03 -7.45 -18.53
N GLY A 295 -12.06 -6.98 -17.82
CA GLY A 295 -13.12 -7.84 -17.29
C GLY A 295 -13.88 -8.56 -18.40
N ARG A 296 -14.19 -7.87 -19.51
CA ARG A 296 -14.82 -8.48 -20.68
C ARG A 296 -13.90 -9.48 -21.39
N GLU A 297 -12.61 -9.18 -21.55
CA GLU A 297 -11.64 -10.12 -22.11
C GLU A 297 -11.50 -11.39 -21.26
N ILE A 298 -11.51 -11.26 -19.94
CA ILE A 298 -11.49 -12.39 -18.99
C ILE A 298 -12.74 -13.24 -19.19
N TYR A 299 -13.92 -12.62 -19.32
CA TYR A 299 -15.15 -13.33 -19.59
C TYR A 299 -15.12 -14.08 -20.92
N GLU A 300 -14.66 -13.44 -21.99
CA GLU A 300 -14.56 -14.06 -23.31
C GLU A 300 -13.59 -15.26 -23.33
N LYS A 301 -12.47 -15.17 -22.61
CA LYS A 301 -11.43 -16.19 -22.58
C LYS A 301 -11.69 -17.31 -21.57
N PHE A 302 -12.25 -16.99 -20.41
CA PHE A 302 -12.35 -17.92 -19.26
C PHE A 302 -13.77 -18.11 -18.75
N GLY A 303 -14.77 -17.38 -19.24
CA GLY A 303 -16.16 -17.46 -18.81
C GLY A 303 -16.43 -16.93 -17.40
N LEU A 304 -15.52 -16.12 -16.84
CA LEU A 304 -15.61 -15.58 -15.49
C LEU A 304 -16.17 -14.17 -15.51
N THR A 305 -17.23 -13.93 -14.74
CA THR A 305 -17.85 -12.60 -14.57
C THR A 305 -17.14 -11.75 -13.52
N CYS A 306 -16.30 -12.35 -12.69
CA CYS A 306 -15.46 -11.69 -11.68
C CYS A 306 -14.24 -12.58 -11.39
N MET A 307 -13.19 -12.00 -10.84
CA MET A 307 -11.94 -12.69 -10.52
C MET A 307 -11.77 -12.86 -9.00
N GLU A 308 -10.98 -12.01 -8.37
CA GLU A 308 -10.53 -12.13 -6.98
C GLU A 308 -11.63 -11.83 -5.95
N VAL A 309 -12.69 -11.15 -6.34
CA VAL A 309 -13.84 -10.81 -5.48
C VAL A 309 -15.12 -10.78 -6.30
N THR A 310 -16.25 -11.14 -5.69
CA THR A 310 -17.58 -11.00 -6.30
C THR A 310 -18.06 -9.54 -6.20
N ASP A 311 -18.88 -9.12 -7.18
CA ASP A 311 -19.48 -7.78 -7.19
C ASP A 311 -20.32 -7.51 -5.94
N GLU A 312 -21.06 -8.52 -5.45
CA GLU A 312 -21.84 -8.47 -4.21
C GLU A 312 -20.98 -8.06 -2.99
N VAL A 313 -19.76 -8.58 -2.86
CA VAL A 313 -18.83 -8.21 -1.77
C VAL A 313 -18.22 -6.85 -2.03
N PHE A 314 -17.81 -6.58 -3.27
CA PHE A 314 -17.14 -5.33 -3.63
C PHE A 314 -18.02 -4.11 -3.41
N GLU A 315 -19.29 -4.17 -3.82
CA GLU A 315 -20.30 -3.11 -3.64
C GLU A 315 -21.07 -3.22 -2.30
N GLY A 316 -20.80 -4.28 -1.52
CA GLY A 316 -21.49 -4.56 -0.27
C GLY A 316 -21.12 -3.59 0.85
N SER A 317 -21.95 -3.54 1.89
CA SER A 317 -21.77 -2.63 3.05
C SER A 317 -20.55 -2.91 3.92
N GLN A 318 -19.92 -4.08 3.76
CA GLN A 318 -18.68 -4.44 4.44
C GLN A 318 -17.43 -3.99 3.68
N SER A 319 -17.58 -3.54 2.43
CA SER A 319 -16.48 -3.03 1.60
C SER A 319 -16.10 -1.61 2.03
N ILE A 320 -14.79 -1.40 2.23
CA ILE A 320 -14.20 -0.10 2.58
C ILE A 320 -13.09 0.30 1.62
N VAL A 321 -13.15 -0.23 0.39
CA VAL A 321 -12.10 -0.04 -0.65
C VAL A 321 -11.96 1.42 -1.09
N PHE A 322 -13.02 2.23 -1.04
CA PHE A 322 -12.94 3.64 -1.43
C PHE A 322 -12.41 4.52 -0.31
N ASP A 323 -12.67 4.21 0.96
CA ASP A 323 -12.02 4.85 2.11
C ASP A 323 -10.51 4.58 2.09
N GLU A 324 -10.14 3.34 1.78
CA GLU A 324 -8.75 2.92 1.59
C GLU A 324 -8.08 3.69 0.44
N ALA A 325 -8.74 3.81 -0.70
CA ALA A 325 -8.24 4.56 -1.85
C ALA A 325 -8.07 6.06 -1.54
N GLU A 326 -9.01 6.69 -0.80
CA GLU A 326 -8.87 8.08 -0.34
C GLU A 326 -7.65 8.24 0.57
N ASN A 327 -7.45 7.32 1.50
CA ASN A 327 -6.39 7.37 2.49
C ASN A 327 -4.97 7.30 1.87
N ARG A 328 -4.82 6.79 0.64
CA ARG A 328 -3.57 6.85 -0.12
C ARG A 328 -3.01 8.25 -0.22
N MET A 329 -3.87 9.23 -0.56
CA MET A 329 -3.45 10.63 -0.68
C MET A 329 -3.01 11.19 0.68
N HIS A 330 -3.72 10.88 1.76
CA HIS A 330 -3.43 11.42 3.08
C HIS A 330 -2.15 10.85 3.69
N THR A 331 -1.90 9.55 3.52
CA THR A 331 -0.68 8.90 4.02
C THR A 331 0.55 9.26 3.20
N ILE A 332 0.45 9.36 1.88
CA ILE A 332 1.51 9.88 1.01
C ILE A 332 1.85 11.33 1.40
N LYS A 333 0.83 12.16 1.66
CA LYS A 333 1.04 13.53 2.17
C LYS A 333 1.83 13.55 3.46
N ALA A 334 1.50 12.67 4.41
CA ALA A 334 2.21 12.57 5.68
C ALA A 334 3.67 12.14 5.50
N VAL A 335 3.93 11.15 4.63
CA VAL A 335 5.31 10.73 4.31
C VAL A 335 6.13 11.90 3.74
N MET A 336 5.60 12.60 2.73
CA MET A 336 6.29 13.76 2.16
C MET A 336 6.49 14.88 3.18
N ALA A 337 5.46 15.15 4.00
CA ALA A 337 5.53 16.19 5.02
C ALA A 337 6.57 15.90 6.11
N ALA A 338 6.77 14.63 6.46
CA ALA A 338 7.69 14.23 7.52
C ALA A 338 9.14 14.10 7.03
N THR A 339 9.36 13.81 5.74
CA THR A 339 10.70 13.48 5.22
C THR A 339 11.39 14.62 4.49
N LEU A 340 10.67 15.68 4.09
CA LEU A 340 11.21 16.90 3.48
C LEU A 340 11.47 17.99 4.51
#